data_8b55874d2e03793d2cbe4a4a66019dff
#
_entry.id   8b55874d2e03793d2cbe4a4a66019dff
#
_cell.length_a   1.000
_cell.length_b   1.000
_cell.length_c   1.000
_cell.angle_alpha   90.00
_cell.angle_beta   90.00
_cell.angle_gamma   90.00
#
_symmetry.space_group_name_H-M   'P 1'
#
loop_
_entity.id
_entity.type
_entity.pdbx_description
1 polymer ?
#
loop_
_entity_poly.entity_id
_entity_poly.type
_entity_poly.pdbx_seq_one_letter_code
_entity_poly.pdbx_strand_id
1 'polypeptide(L)'
;MTGHTLLTRPSECYWTQVPLTNSGVADSRRHPSGARWRQPKRYLWLIAAAIPALVYGSWLGVWLTGLGVFWWASPILAFGVMPILDHMVARDADHQPDSVIAWLENDPFYRWVTYLYLPNQYLSLVFACWLWAGGGWVTMSVVDKLGLMATVGLMGGLAINAAHELGHTREQRERRLSKIALAQTCYGHFFVEHNRGHHVRVATADDPASARFGESLYAFLPRSILGGLRSAWRLEATRLAGIGRSRWSLRNDVLNAWLITFGLFTVLAVWFRPVVLPWLAGQAIIGFCLLETVNYLEHYGLRRQQLPSGRYERVRPAHSWNSSTVITNILLFHLQRHSDHHANPLRNYQVLRHVDEAPQLPSGYSAMLLLALFPPLWRKVMDPRVLDFYGGDISLAALKPGPAARLS
;
A
#
# COMPACT_ATOMS: atom_id res chain seq x y z
N MET A 1 37.52 33.81 -32.60
CA MET A 1 36.34 34.17 -31.80
C MET A 1 35.64 32.86 -31.48
N THR A 2 35.84 32.40 -30.28
CA THR A 2 35.52 31.05 -29.78
C THR A 2 34.13 31.07 -29.15
N GLY A 3 33.20 30.34 -29.74
CA GLY A 3 31.88 30.12 -29.17
C GLY A 3 31.85 28.86 -28.30
N HIS A 4 31.76 29.02 -26.98
CA HIS A 4 31.53 27.94 -26.05
C HIS A 4 30.05 27.54 -26.01
N THR A 5 29.75 26.34 -26.44
CA THR A 5 28.44 25.69 -26.25
C THR A 5 28.39 25.11 -24.84
N LEU A 6 27.60 25.76 -23.99
CA LEU A 6 27.29 25.25 -22.64
C LEU A 6 26.29 24.09 -22.75
N LEU A 7 26.77 22.89 -22.49
CA LEU A 7 25.93 21.70 -22.20
C LEU A 7 25.27 21.90 -20.84
N THR A 8 23.96 22.13 -20.84
CA THR A 8 23.13 22.16 -19.65
C THR A 8 22.99 20.75 -19.09
N ARG A 9 23.53 20.53 -17.89
CA ARG A 9 23.30 19.32 -17.09
C ARG A 9 21.84 19.27 -16.63
N PRO A 10 21.22 18.07 -16.51
CA PRO A 10 19.88 17.95 -15.94
C PRO A 10 19.89 18.44 -14.49
N SER A 11 18.91 19.25 -14.16
CA SER A 11 18.70 19.85 -12.83
C SER A 11 18.62 18.79 -11.74
N GLU A 12 19.62 18.78 -10.86
CA GLU A 12 19.57 18.13 -9.55
C GLU A 12 18.42 18.72 -8.74
N CYS A 13 17.58 17.85 -8.16
CA CYS A 13 16.56 18.25 -7.21
C CYS A 13 17.23 18.93 -6.00
N TYR A 14 17.06 20.22 -5.90
CA TYR A 14 17.49 21.02 -4.75
C TYR A 14 16.67 20.61 -3.52
N TRP A 15 17.25 19.77 -2.67
CA TRP A 15 16.85 19.60 -1.29
C TRP A 15 17.53 20.68 -0.46
N THR A 16 16.79 21.65 0.02
CA THR A 16 17.28 22.57 1.05
C THR A 16 17.56 21.76 2.31
N GLN A 17 18.83 21.50 2.58
CA GLN A 17 19.29 21.01 3.86
C GLN A 17 19.09 22.12 4.90
N VAL A 18 18.17 21.90 5.83
CA VAL A 18 18.14 22.68 7.06
C VAL A 18 19.34 22.22 7.89
N PRO A 19 20.25 23.11 8.31
CA PRO A 19 21.39 22.74 9.12
C PRO A 19 20.91 22.19 10.47
N LEU A 20 21.31 20.97 10.81
CA LEU A 20 21.18 20.44 12.15
C LEU A 20 22.20 21.20 13.05
N THR A 21 21.74 22.23 13.73
CA THR A 21 22.51 22.83 14.80
C THR A 21 22.54 21.86 15.99
N ASN A 22 23.73 21.41 16.34
CA ASN A 22 24.04 20.69 17.58
C ASN A 22 23.84 21.63 18.79
N SER A 23 22.59 21.77 19.24
CA SER A 23 22.26 22.37 20.53
C SER A 23 21.47 21.33 21.32
N GLY A 24 21.93 21.05 22.52
CA GLY A 24 21.51 20.00 23.44
C GLY A 24 20.08 19.51 23.27
N VAL A 25 19.92 18.20 23.08
CA VAL A 25 18.64 17.53 22.98
C VAL A 25 17.87 17.76 24.28
N ALA A 26 17.13 18.86 24.34
CA ALA A 26 16.08 19.02 25.33
C ALA A 26 15.13 17.83 25.13
N ASP A 27 14.77 17.12 26.19
CA ASP A 27 13.86 15.97 26.16
C ASP A 27 12.53 16.43 25.52
N SER A 28 12.40 16.26 24.19
CA SER A 28 11.27 16.70 23.37
C SER A 28 9.94 16.04 23.77
N ARG A 29 9.98 15.12 24.76
CA ARG A 29 8.81 14.50 25.38
C ARG A 29 8.13 15.40 26.41
N ARG A 30 8.73 16.51 26.79
CA ARG A 30 8.16 17.42 27.79
C ARG A 30 7.43 18.56 27.09
N HIS A 31 6.11 18.60 27.28
CA HIS A 31 5.34 19.80 27.03
C HIS A 31 5.93 20.95 27.87
N PRO A 32 5.85 22.23 27.45
CA PRO A 32 6.26 23.39 28.28
C PRO A 32 5.67 23.38 29.70
N SER A 33 4.53 22.70 29.90
CA SER A 33 3.92 22.45 31.22
C SER A 33 4.59 21.35 32.05
N GLY A 34 5.67 20.71 31.59
CA GLY A 34 6.34 19.59 32.27
C GLY A 34 5.67 18.22 32.11
N ALA A 35 4.48 18.13 31.50
CA ALA A 35 3.78 16.86 31.28
C ALA A 35 4.44 16.07 30.14
N ARG A 36 4.60 14.75 30.31
CA ARG A 36 5.03 13.86 29.23
C ARG A 36 3.85 13.57 28.31
N TRP A 37 3.96 13.99 27.06
CA TRP A 37 2.99 13.58 26.04
C TRP A 37 3.08 12.09 25.78
N ARG A 38 1.93 11.43 25.70
CA ARG A 38 1.80 10.01 25.35
C ARG A 38 0.84 9.87 24.18
N GLN A 39 1.21 9.07 23.18
CA GLN A 39 0.29 8.76 22.10
C GLN A 39 -0.78 7.78 22.61
N PRO A 40 -2.07 8.15 22.63
CA PRO A 40 -3.11 7.29 23.18
C PRO A 40 -3.23 5.95 22.46
N LYS A 41 -2.95 5.94 21.15
CA LYS A 41 -3.09 4.78 20.25
C LYS A 41 -1.82 3.95 20.11
N ARG A 42 -0.74 4.24 20.85
CA ARG A 42 0.58 3.62 20.69
C ARG A 42 0.51 2.10 20.58
N TYR A 43 -0.13 1.44 21.52
CA TYR A 43 -0.16 -0.02 21.60
C TYR A 43 -1.19 -0.67 20.68
N LEU A 44 -2.13 0.10 20.14
CA LEU A 44 -3.11 -0.42 19.17
C LEU A 44 -2.46 -0.86 17.86
N TRP A 45 -1.30 -0.30 17.50
CA TRP A 45 -0.54 -0.73 16.33
C TRP A 45 -0.05 -2.18 16.40
N LEU A 46 0.07 -2.75 17.59
CA LEU A 46 0.40 -4.18 17.76
C LEU A 46 -0.71 -5.08 17.20
N ILE A 47 -1.95 -4.60 17.14
CA ILE A 47 -3.07 -5.34 16.52
C ILE A 47 -2.79 -5.52 15.02
N ALA A 48 -2.27 -4.48 14.34
CA ALA A 48 -1.88 -4.58 12.94
C ALA A 48 -0.80 -5.66 12.74
N ALA A 49 0.25 -5.69 13.59
CA ALA A 49 1.29 -6.71 13.53
C ALA A 49 0.77 -8.14 13.83
N ALA A 50 -0.36 -8.25 14.54
CA ALA A 50 -0.97 -9.54 14.89
C ALA A 50 -1.93 -10.09 13.81
N ILE A 51 -2.31 -9.29 12.80
CA ILE A 51 -3.26 -9.70 11.75
C ILE A 51 -2.90 -11.04 11.09
N PRO A 52 -1.62 -11.33 10.71
CA PRO A 52 -1.29 -12.62 10.14
C PRO A 52 -1.62 -13.82 11.02
N ALA A 53 -1.73 -13.63 12.34
CA ALA A 53 -2.11 -14.70 13.27
C ALA A 53 -3.58 -15.15 13.15
N LEU A 54 -4.42 -14.47 12.39
CA LEU A 54 -5.81 -14.87 12.13
C LEU A 54 -5.92 -16.29 11.59
N VAL A 55 -4.93 -16.78 10.83
CA VAL A 55 -4.95 -18.16 10.32
C VAL A 55 -4.92 -19.19 11.42
N TYR A 56 -4.20 -18.92 12.52
CA TYR A 56 -4.19 -19.81 13.69
C TYR A 56 -5.55 -19.80 14.40
N GLY A 57 -6.15 -18.61 14.54
CA GLY A 57 -7.50 -18.46 15.08
C GLY A 57 -8.56 -19.15 14.21
N SER A 58 -8.43 -19.06 12.88
CA SER A 58 -9.30 -19.79 11.93
C SER A 58 -9.20 -21.30 12.14
N TRP A 59 -7.99 -21.84 12.16
CA TRP A 59 -7.76 -23.26 12.42
C TRP A 59 -8.31 -23.69 13.79
N LEU A 60 -8.00 -22.96 14.85
CA LEU A 60 -8.47 -23.27 16.20
C LEU A 60 -10.00 -23.25 16.28
N GLY A 61 -10.66 -22.27 15.67
CA GLY A 61 -12.10 -22.19 15.60
C GLY A 61 -12.72 -23.41 14.92
N VAL A 62 -12.18 -23.83 13.77
CA VAL A 62 -12.63 -25.06 13.08
C VAL A 62 -12.35 -26.29 13.90
N TRP A 63 -11.16 -26.43 14.51
CA TRP A 63 -10.79 -27.57 15.32
C TRP A 63 -11.69 -27.75 16.55
N LEU A 64 -12.08 -26.66 17.22
CA LEU A 64 -12.95 -26.69 18.39
C LEU A 64 -14.41 -26.89 18.05
N THR A 65 -14.89 -26.40 16.92
CA THR A 65 -16.34 -26.35 16.64
C THR A 65 -16.79 -27.21 15.45
N GLY A 66 -15.86 -27.61 14.58
CA GLY A 66 -16.15 -28.27 13.32
C GLY A 66 -16.74 -27.36 12.25
N LEU A 67 -16.87 -26.03 12.51
CA LEU A 67 -17.53 -25.09 11.59
C LEU A 67 -16.54 -24.49 10.58
N GLY A 68 -16.70 -24.82 9.30
CA GLY A 68 -15.85 -24.32 8.20
C GLY A 68 -15.90 -22.79 7.97
N VAL A 69 -16.89 -22.10 8.55
CA VAL A 69 -17.00 -20.63 8.46
C VAL A 69 -15.77 -19.90 8.98
N PHE A 70 -15.06 -20.46 9.95
CA PHE A 70 -13.83 -19.87 10.48
C PHE A 70 -12.70 -19.77 9.46
N TRP A 71 -12.71 -20.58 8.38
CA TRP A 71 -11.75 -20.42 7.29
C TRP A 71 -11.91 -19.10 6.53
N TRP A 72 -13.07 -18.45 6.64
CA TRP A 72 -13.39 -17.17 6.02
C TRP A 72 -13.15 -15.97 6.96
N ALA A 73 -12.33 -16.13 8.01
CA ALA A 73 -12.16 -15.12 9.06
C ALA A 73 -11.75 -13.74 8.49
N SER A 74 -10.76 -13.67 7.60
CA SER A 74 -10.35 -12.36 7.04
C SER A 74 -11.43 -11.72 6.15
N PRO A 75 -12.09 -12.40 5.22
CA PRO A 75 -13.24 -11.86 4.50
C PRO A 75 -14.35 -11.36 5.42
N ILE A 76 -14.74 -12.16 6.43
CA ILE A 76 -15.79 -11.78 7.38
C ILE A 76 -15.39 -10.54 8.19
N LEU A 77 -14.15 -10.51 8.69
CA LEU A 77 -13.66 -9.34 9.42
C LEU A 77 -13.55 -8.12 8.50
N ALA A 78 -12.89 -8.25 7.33
CA ALA A 78 -12.63 -7.12 6.45
C ALA A 78 -13.90 -6.51 5.86
N PHE A 79 -14.87 -7.33 5.45
CA PHE A 79 -16.05 -6.88 4.70
C PHE A 79 -17.36 -6.90 5.50
N GLY A 80 -17.41 -7.61 6.62
CA GLY A 80 -18.56 -7.65 7.52
C GLY A 80 -18.36 -6.78 8.77
N VAL A 81 -17.32 -7.09 9.55
CA VAL A 81 -17.13 -6.48 10.87
C VAL A 81 -16.51 -5.07 10.79
N MET A 82 -15.45 -4.90 9.99
CA MET A 82 -14.73 -3.62 9.92
C MET A 82 -15.59 -2.44 9.45
N PRO A 83 -16.43 -2.56 8.41
CA PRO A 83 -17.32 -1.46 8.01
C PRO A 83 -18.25 -1.01 9.14
N ILE A 84 -18.75 -1.96 9.94
CA ILE A 84 -19.63 -1.66 11.08
C ILE A 84 -18.84 -0.93 12.18
N LEU A 85 -17.66 -1.44 12.53
CA LEU A 85 -16.80 -0.81 13.53
C LEU A 85 -16.35 0.60 13.10
N ASP A 86 -15.94 0.78 11.84
CA ASP A 86 -15.60 2.10 11.31
C ASP A 86 -16.76 3.09 11.33
N HIS A 87 -18.01 2.60 11.20
CA HIS A 87 -19.21 3.43 11.31
C HIS A 87 -19.53 3.78 12.76
N MET A 88 -19.32 2.86 13.71
CA MET A 88 -19.64 3.03 15.12
C MET A 88 -18.63 3.90 15.88
N VAL A 89 -17.37 3.91 15.44
CA VAL A 89 -16.30 4.66 16.09
C VAL A 89 -16.15 6.03 15.44
N ALA A 90 -15.96 7.07 16.25
CA ALA A 90 -15.75 8.43 15.76
C ALA A 90 -14.54 8.52 14.82
N ARG A 91 -14.58 9.46 13.87
CA ARG A 91 -13.47 9.74 12.97
C ARG A 91 -12.30 10.35 13.75
N ASP A 92 -11.09 10.01 13.31
CA ASP A 92 -9.84 10.53 13.88
C ASP A 92 -9.29 11.63 12.96
N ALA A 93 -9.74 12.85 13.18
CA ALA A 93 -9.19 14.04 12.50
C ALA A 93 -8.04 14.69 13.29
N ASP A 94 -7.70 14.16 14.47
CA ASP A 94 -6.70 14.76 15.35
C ASP A 94 -5.29 14.69 14.75
N HIS A 95 -4.55 15.77 14.95
CA HIS A 95 -3.14 15.87 14.59
C HIS A 95 -2.25 15.70 15.82
N GLN A 96 -1.07 15.12 15.58
CA GLN A 96 -0.02 15.13 16.58
C GLN A 96 0.52 16.57 16.70
N PRO A 97 0.75 17.09 17.93
CA PRO A 97 1.40 18.38 18.09
C PRO A 97 2.77 18.42 17.39
N ASP A 98 3.08 19.52 16.70
CA ASP A 98 4.35 19.64 15.95
C ASP A 98 5.58 19.42 16.84
N SER A 99 5.49 19.80 18.10
CA SER A 99 6.57 19.63 19.10
C SER A 99 6.96 18.18 19.37
N VAL A 100 6.08 17.20 19.09
CA VAL A 100 6.33 15.77 19.36
C VAL A 100 6.63 14.96 18.11
N ILE A 101 6.49 15.54 16.91
CA ILE A 101 6.66 14.81 15.63
C ILE A 101 8.06 14.22 15.52
N ALA A 102 9.10 15.04 15.71
CA ALA A 102 10.48 14.58 15.60
C ALA A 102 10.82 13.44 16.58
N TRP A 103 10.19 13.45 17.76
CA TRP A 103 10.33 12.36 18.72
C TRP A 103 9.61 11.10 18.25
N LEU A 104 8.37 11.22 17.76
CA LEU A 104 7.59 10.08 17.24
C LEU A 104 8.26 9.41 16.04
N GLU A 105 8.84 10.20 15.12
CA GLU A 105 9.56 9.67 13.95
C GLU A 105 10.77 8.83 14.35
N ASN A 106 11.42 9.18 15.46
CA ASN A 106 12.61 8.49 15.97
C ASN A 106 12.30 7.41 17.01
N ASP A 107 11.03 7.21 17.41
CA ASP A 107 10.68 6.18 18.39
C ASP A 107 10.77 4.78 17.76
N PRO A 108 11.69 3.91 18.23
CA PRO A 108 11.92 2.59 17.66
C PRO A 108 10.71 1.66 17.78
N PHE A 109 9.76 1.93 18.68
CA PHE A 109 8.57 1.13 18.86
C PHE A 109 7.81 0.92 17.54
N TYR A 110 7.60 1.99 16.75
CA TYR A 110 6.83 1.94 15.51
C TYR A 110 7.56 1.13 14.42
N ARG A 111 8.88 1.22 14.36
CA ARG A 111 9.69 0.36 13.48
C ARG A 111 9.60 -1.10 13.88
N TRP A 112 9.63 -1.42 15.18
CA TRP A 112 9.46 -2.78 15.65
C TRP A 112 8.09 -3.38 15.33
N VAL A 113 7.01 -2.57 15.32
CA VAL A 113 5.68 -3.04 14.90
C VAL A 113 5.71 -3.54 13.46
N THR A 114 6.32 -2.79 12.52
CA THR A 114 6.45 -3.23 11.14
C THR A 114 7.39 -4.44 10.99
N TYR A 115 8.46 -4.50 11.78
CA TYR A 115 9.37 -5.66 11.78
C TYR A 115 8.71 -6.94 12.29
N LEU A 116 7.90 -6.86 13.34
CA LEU A 116 7.17 -8.01 13.90
C LEU A 116 6.11 -8.57 12.94
N TYR A 117 5.62 -7.75 12.02
CA TYR A 117 4.68 -8.21 10.99
C TYR A 117 5.30 -9.34 10.14
N LEU A 118 6.55 -9.19 9.71
CA LEU A 118 7.19 -10.12 8.77
C LEU A 118 7.32 -11.55 9.31
N PRO A 119 7.94 -11.83 10.46
CA PRO A 119 8.03 -13.19 10.97
C PRO A 119 6.66 -13.80 11.18
N ASN A 120 5.67 -13.04 11.69
CA ASN A 120 4.30 -13.51 11.86
C ASN A 120 3.66 -13.85 10.51
N GLN A 121 3.84 -13.02 9.48
CA GLN A 121 3.40 -13.28 8.10
C GLN A 121 3.94 -14.61 7.57
N TYR A 122 5.25 -14.85 7.71
CA TYR A 122 5.90 -16.04 7.18
C TYR A 122 5.54 -17.30 7.97
N LEU A 123 5.49 -17.22 9.30
CA LEU A 123 5.01 -18.31 10.13
C LEU A 123 3.57 -18.71 9.76
N SER A 124 2.71 -17.72 9.55
CA SER A 124 1.32 -17.93 9.12
C SER A 124 1.23 -18.55 7.73
N LEU A 125 2.09 -18.14 6.79
CA LEU A 125 2.15 -18.72 5.45
C LEU A 125 2.58 -20.19 5.49
N VAL A 126 3.63 -20.52 6.25
CA VAL A 126 4.11 -21.89 6.45
C VAL A 126 3.02 -22.76 7.08
N PHE A 127 2.35 -22.26 8.13
CA PHE A 127 1.26 -22.94 8.78
C PHE A 127 0.08 -23.20 7.82
N ALA A 128 -0.28 -22.21 7.01
CA ALA A 128 -1.34 -22.36 6.01
C ALA A 128 -0.97 -23.36 4.89
N CYS A 129 0.31 -23.41 4.48
CA CYS A 129 0.80 -24.46 3.57
C CYS A 129 0.65 -25.86 4.18
N TRP A 130 0.96 -26.00 5.47
CA TRP A 130 0.78 -27.27 6.20
C TRP A 130 -0.68 -27.67 6.26
N LEU A 131 -1.59 -26.76 6.58
CA LEU A 131 -3.04 -27.00 6.56
C LEU A 131 -3.52 -27.42 5.17
N TRP A 132 -3.11 -26.70 4.14
CA TRP A 132 -3.49 -26.99 2.74
C TRP A 132 -3.00 -28.38 2.30
N ALA A 133 -1.83 -28.79 2.74
CA ALA A 133 -1.25 -30.09 2.44
C ALA A 133 -1.90 -31.25 3.22
N GLY A 134 -2.93 -30.98 4.02
CA GLY A 134 -3.67 -31.99 4.78
C GLY A 134 -3.27 -32.13 6.25
N GLY A 135 -2.50 -31.17 6.78
CA GLY A 135 -2.17 -31.07 8.20
C GLY A 135 -3.34 -30.51 9.06
N GLY A 136 -3.09 -30.36 10.36
CA GLY A 136 -4.00 -29.65 11.26
C GLY A 136 -5.14 -30.48 11.84
N TRP A 137 -5.14 -31.80 11.62
CA TRP A 137 -6.15 -32.75 12.12
C TRP A 137 -7.61 -32.34 11.80
N VAL A 138 -7.80 -31.64 10.69
CA VAL A 138 -9.10 -31.17 10.18
C VAL A 138 -9.25 -31.57 8.71
N THR A 139 -10.44 -31.98 8.34
CA THR A 139 -10.79 -32.24 6.94
C THR A 139 -11.33 -30.98 6.31
N MET A 140 -10.83 -30.59 5.15
CA MET A 140 -11.24 -29.38 4.46
C MET A 140 -12.00 -29.70 3.19
N SER A 141 -13.24 -29.22 3.09
CA SER A 141 -13.99 -29.18 1.84
C SER A 141 -13.37 -28.19 0.83
N VAL A 142 -13.84 -28.18 -0.39
CA VAL A 142 -13.42 -27.19 -1.41
C VAL A 142 -13.74 -25.77 -0.92
N VAL A 143 -14.91 -25.56 -0.29
CA VAL A 143 -15.33 -24.27 0.24
C VAL A 143 -14.40 -23.81 1.37
N ASP A 144 -13.99 -24.71 2.26
CA ASP A 144 -13.03 -24.43 3.34
C ASP A 144 -11.67 -24.01 2.76
N LYS A 145 -11.20 -24.72 1.73
CA LYS A 145 -9.95 -24.40 1.04
C LYS A 145 -10.01 -23.02 0.37
N LEU A 146 -11.12 -22.65 -0.24
CA LEU A 146 -11.32 -21.31 -0.78
C LEU A 146 -11.34 -20.25 0.33
N GLY A 147 -11.96 -20.57 1.49
CA GLY A 147 -11.96 -19.69 2.65
C GLY A 147 -10.54 -19.46 3.20
N LEU A 148 -9.74 -20.51 3.36
CA LEU A 148 -8.34 -20.41 3.76
C LEU A 148 -7.53 -19.58 2.75
N MET A 149 -7.74 -19.80 1.45
CA MET A 149 -7.08 -19.03 0.38
C MET A 149 -7.44 -17.55 0.45
N ALA A 150 -8.72 -17.22 0.63
CA ALA A 150 -9.20 -15.85 0.77
C ALA A 150 -8.66 -15.18 2.04
N THR A 151 -8.66 -15.92 3.18
CA THR A 151 -8.13 -15.41 4.45
C THR A 151 -6.66 -15.07 4.34
N VAL A 152 -5.82 -15.97 3.84
CA VAL A 152 -4.37 -15.72 3.71
C VAL A 152 -4.08 -14.69 2.60
N GLY A 153 -4.85 -14.69 1.52
CA GLY A 153 -4.71 -13.70 0.45
C GLY A 153 -4.97 -12.28 0.92
N LEU A 154 -6.04 -12.04 1.69
CA LEU A 154 -6.32 -10.72 2.27
C LEU A 154 -5.23 -10.29 3.26
N MET A 155 -4.73 -11.20 4.11
CA MET A 155 -3.59 -10.93 4.98
C MET A 155 -2.32 -10.60 4.18
N GLY A 156 -2.10 -11.28 3.04
CA GLY A 156 -1.03 -10.99 2.11
C GLY A 156 -1.13 -9.58 1.51
N GLY A 157 -2.34 -9.12 1.17
CA GLY A 157 -2.58 -7.74 0.74
C GLY A 157 -2.23 -6.71 1.81
N LEU A 158 -2.57 -6.98 3.07
CA LEU A 158 -2.15 -6.14 4.20
C LEU A 158 -0.63 -6.19 4.44
N ALA A 159 0.02 -7.32 4.13
CA ALA A 159 1.47 -7.43 4.18
C ALA A 159 2.17 -6.51 3.16
N ILE A 160 1.52 -6.25 2.00
CA ILE A 160 2.05 -5.27 1.03
C ILE A 160 2.08 -3.87 1.66
N ASN A 161 1.11 -3.52 2.51
CA ASN A 161 1.15 -2.24 3.21
C ASN A 161 2.30 -2.14 4.23
N ALA A 162 2.59 -3.21 4.99
CA ALA A 162 3.79 -3.24 5.82
C ALA A 162 5.08 -3.14 4.97
N ALA A 163 5.12 -3.80 3.80
CA ALA A 163 6.21 -3.69 2.85
C ALA A 163 6.35 -2.27 2.25
N HIS A 164 5.24 -1.59 2.03
CA HIS A 164 5.17 -0.20 1.59
C HIS A 164 5.87 0.72 2.59
N GLU A 165 5.53 0.66 3.88
CA GLU A 165 6.18 1.43 4.93
C GLU A 165 7.70 1.18 4.99
N LEU A 166 8.12 -0.09 4.93
CA LEU A 166 9.53 -0.46 4.89
C LEU A 166 10.24 0.01 3.60
N GLY A 167 9.51 0.11 2.50
CA GLY A 167 10.02 0.52 1.19
C GLY A 167 10.36 2.00 1.10
N HIS A 168 9.67 2.86 1.85
CA HIS A 168 9.85 4.32 1.85
C HIS A 168 11.06 4.79 2.68
N THR A 169 11.67 3.92 3.45
CA THR A 169 12.81 4.30 4.29
C THR A 169 14.10 4.47 3.49
N ARG A 170 15.05 5.21 4.05
CA ARG A 170 16.40 5.37 3.49
C ARG A 170 17.30 4.18 3.81
N GLU A 171 16.94 3.36 4.78
CA GLU A 171 17.77 2.27 5.27
C GLU A 171 17.74 1.04 4.35
N GLN A 172 18.91 0.58 3.93
CA GLN A 172 19.03 -0.57 3.03
C GLN A 172 18.46 -1.87 3.62
N ARG A 173 18.50 -2.02 4.95
CA ARG A 173 17.93 -3.20 5.63
C ARG A 173 16.42 -3.23 5.46
N GLU A 174 15.73 -2.13 5.72
CA GLU A 174 14.27 -2.02 5.58
C GLU A 174 13.82 -2.20 4.14
N ARG A 175 14.55 -1.62 3.20
CA ARG A 175 14.31 -1.84 1.76
C ARG A 175 14.45 -3.30 1.33
N ARG A 176 15.36 -4.06 1.95
CA ARG A 176 15.45 -5.52 1.73
C ARG A 176 14.28 -6.25 2.37
N LEU A 177 13.88 -5.88 3.60
CA LEU A 177 12.71 -6.44 4.28
C LEU A 177 11.42 -6.17 3.50
N SER A 178 11.26 -4.99 2.90
CA SER A 178 10.15 -4.67 1.99
C SER A 178 10.04 -5.70 0.85
N LYS A 179 11.14 -6.00 0.14
CA LYS A 179 11.14 -6.99 -0.95
C LYS A 179 10.82 -8.41 -0.44
N ILE A 180 11.29 -8.76 0.75
CA ILE A 180 10.97 -10.02 1.40
C ILE A 180 9.46 -10.08 1.70
N ALA A 181 8.87 -9.04 2.31
CA ALA A 181 7.44 -9.00 2.60
C ALA A 181 6.56 -9.13 1.35
N LEU A 182 6.99 -8.57 0.21
CA LEU A 182 6.30 -8.65 -1.07
C LEU A 182 6.38 -10.05 -1.73
N ALA A 183 7.32 -10.90 -1.32
CA ALA A 183 7.54 -12.18 -1.97
C ALA A 183 6.34 -13.14 -1.86
N GLN A 184 5.60 -13.11 -0.76
CA GLN A 184 4.40 -13.94 -0.55
C GLN A 184 3.33 -13.66 -1.61
N THR A 185 3.17 -12.41 -2.02
CA THR A 185 2.14 -11.98 -2.97
C THR A 185 2.61 -11.93 -4.42
N CYS A 186 3.82 -12.40 -4.74
CA CYS A 186 4.41 -12.29 -6.08
C CYS A 186 4.45 -10.86 -6.65
N TYR A 187 4.34 -9.84 -5.79
CA TYR A 187 4.17 -8.45 -6.22
C TYR A 187 5.45 -7.61 -6.01
N GLY A 188 6.61 -8.25 -6.10
CA GLY A 188 7.90 -7.63 -5.81
C GLY A 188 8.28 -6.43 -6.67
N HIS A 189 7.73 -6.31 -7.89
CA HIS A 189 7.94 -5.14 -8.75
C HIS A 189 7.30 -3.86 -8.18
N PHE A 190 6.32 -3.99 -7.29
CA PHE A 190 5.70 -2.89 -6.55
C PHE A 190 6.75 -2.04 -5.81
N PHE A 191 7.80 -2.66 -5.26
CA PHE A 191 8.89 -1.92 -4.62
C PHE A 191 9.51 -0.85 -5.54
N VAL A 192 9.67 -1.16 -6.82
CA VAL A 192 10.22 -0.21 -7.80
C VAL A 192 9.15 0.75 -8.29
N GLU A 193 8.00 0.20 -8.72
CA GLU A 193 6.93 1.01 -9.30
C GLU A 193 6.39 2.03 -8.32
N HIS A 194 6.11 1.63 -7.09
CA HIS A 194 5.55 2.52 -6.10
C HIS A 194 6.51 3.68 -5.77
N ASN A 195 7.77 3.37 -5.44
CA ASN A 195 8.73 4.38 -4.99
C ASN A 195 9.27 5.29 -6.10
N ARG A 196 9.40 4.80 -7.33
CA ARG A 196 10.08 5.52 -8.43
C ARG A 196 9.16 5.84 -9.59
N GLY A 197 8.01 5.19 -9.67
CA GLY A 197 6.99 5.39 -10.70
C GLY A 197 5.79 6.15 -10.16
N HIS A 198 4.98 5.49 -9.36
CA HIS A 198 3.71 6.00 -8.85
C HIS A 198 3.86 7.34 -8.09
N HIS A 199 4.72 7.45 -7.08
CA HIS A 199 4.93 8.71 -6.33
C HIS A 199 5.33 9.89 -7.20
N VAL A 200 6.04 9.63 -8.31
CA VAL A 200 6.44 10.69 -9.25
C VAL A 200 5.28 11.08 -10.16
N ARG A 201 4.47 10.10 -10.58
CA ARG A 201 3.45 10.24 -11.63
C ARG A 201 2.02 10.19 -11.12
N VAL A 202 1.80 10.05 -9.82
CA VAL A 202 0.46 9.95 -9.22
C VAL A 202 -0.48 11.00 -9.79
N ALA A 203 -1.72 10.63 -10.06
CA ALA A 203 -2.76 11.44 -10.64
C ALA A 203 -2.39 12.07 -12.01
N THR A 204 -1.53 11.40 -12.80
CA THR A 204 -1.27 11.75 -14.21
C THR A 204 -1.71 10.60 -15.13
N ALA A 205 -1.81 10.87 -16.43
CA ALA A 205 -2.16 9.87 -17.42
C ALA A 205 -1.14 8.72 -17.53
N ASP A 206 0.12 8.97 -17.12
CA ASP A 206 1.25 8.03 -17.22
C ASP A 206 1.33 7.09 -16.00
N ASP A 207 0.53 7.33 -14.96
CA ASP A 207 0.49 6.48 -13.79
C ASP A 207 -0.49 5.31 -13.96
N PRO A 208 -0.01 4.07 -13.98
CA PRO A 208 -0.89 2.89 -14.07
C PRO A 208 -1.84 2.75 -12.89
N ALA A 209 -1.42 3.20 -11.70
CA ALA A 209 -2.17 3.06 -10.45
C ALA A 209 -3.22 4.16 -10.24
N SER A 210 -3.26 5.21 -11.09
CA SER A 210 -4.31 6.23 -11.04
C SER A 210 -5.55 5.80 -11.81
N ALA A 211 -6.68 5.64 -11.12
CA ALA A 211 -7.95 5.23 -11.71
C ALA A 211 -8.66 6.40 -12.38
N ARG A 212 -9.29 6.12 -13.52
CA ARG A 212 -9.95 7.13 -14.35
C ARG A 212 -11.40 7.31 -13.93
N PHE A 213 -11.95 8.50 -14.12
CA PHE A 213 -13.37 8.77 -13.96
C PHE A 213 -14.22 7.82 -14.81
N GLY A 214 -15.23 7.20 -14.21
CA GLY A 214 -16.10 6.22 -14.85
C GLY A 214 -15.46 4.86 -15.16
N GLU A 215 -14.18 4.64 -14.80
CA GLU A 215 -13.53 3.34 -14.97
C GLU A 215 -14.03 2.35 -13.91
N SER A 216 -14.36 1.12 -14.31
CA SER A 216 -14.70 0.06 -13.36
C SER A 216 -13.45 -0.58 -12.76
N LEU A 217 -13.55 -1.11 -11.54
CA LEU A 217 -12.46 -1.86 -10.91
C LEU A 217 -11.94 -2.99 -11.83
N TYR A 218 -12.85 -3.70 -12.51
CA TYR A 218 -12.49 -4.82 -13.39
C TYR A 218 -11.72 -4.42 -14.65
N ALA A 219 -11.88 -3.18 -15.13
CA ALA A 219 -11.08 -2.61 -16.21
C ALA A 219 -9.75 -2.04 -15.68
N PHE A 220 -9.76 -1.50 -14.47
CA PHE A 220 -8.60 -0.93 -13.81
C PHE A 220 -7.57 -2.00 -13.44
N LEU A 221 -7.97 -3.09 -12.79
CA LEU A 221 -7.06 -4.12 -12.28
C LEU A 221 -6.04 -4.62 -13.33
N PRO A 222 -6.46 -5.16 -14.51
CA PRO A 222 -5.50 -5.63 -15.49
C PRO A 222 -4.62 -4.50 -16.05
N ARG A 223 -5.17 -3.28 -16.18
CA ARG A 223 -4.42 -2.11 -16.65
C ARG A 223 -3.34 -1.69 -15.65
N SER A 224 -3.69 -1.61 -14.37
CA SER A 224 -2.76 -1.20 -13.32
C SER A 224 -1.68 -2.26 -13.11
N ILE A 225 -2.04 -3.53 -12.94
CA ILE A 225 -1.10 -4.62 -12.72
C ILE A 225 -0.08 -4.74 -13.86
N LEU A 226 -0.57 -4.83 -15.11
CA LEU A 226 0.32 -4.97 -16.26
C LEU A 226 1.09 -3.67 -16.57
N GLY A 227 0.47 -2.53 -16.35
CA GLY A 227 1.09 -1.22 -16.50
C GLY A 227 2.20 -1.03 -15.49
N GLY A 228 1.95 -1.30 -14.21
CA GLY A 228 2.92 -1.21 -13.13
C GLY A 228 4.12 -2.13 -13.34
N LEU A 229 3.86 -3.38 -13.75
CA LEU A 229 4.93 -4.32 -14.07
C LEU A 229 5.83 -3.83 -15.22
N ARG A 230 5.24 -3.35 -16.31
CA ARG A 230 5.99 -2.80 -17.45
C ARG A 230 6.77 -1.55 -17.07
N SER A 231 6.17 -0.69 -16.27
CA SER A 231 6.79 0.54 -15.77
C SER A 231 7.98 0.23 -14.86
N ALA A 232 7.82 -0.62 -13.85
CA ALA A 232 8.90 -1.04 -12.96
C ALA A 232 10.10 -1.59 -13.73
N TRP A 233 9.83 -2.45 -14.72
CA TRP A 233 10.89 -3.01 -15.57
C TRP A 233 11.62 -1.94 -16.37
N ARG A 234 10.90 -0.98 -16.96
CA ARG A 234 11.50 0.14 -17.71
C ARG A 234 12.35 1.03 -16.80
N LEU A 235 11.84 1.39 -15.62
CA LEU A 235 12.55 2.20 -14.63
C LEU A 235 13.88 1.55 -14.22
N GLU A 236 13.88 0.24 -13.96
CA GLU A 236 15.11 -0.49 -13.63
C GLU A 236 16.05 -0.62 -14.82
N ALA A 237 15.54 -0.89 -16.01
CA ALA A 237 16.34 -0.95 -17.22
C ALA A 237 17.06 0.37 -17.49
N THR A 238 16.37 1.51 -17.37
CA THR A 238 16.94 2.85 -17.54
C THR A 238 17.99 3.15 -16.44
N ARG A 239 17.68 2.84 -15.17
CA ARG A 239 18.63 3.03 -14.06
C ARG A 239 19.93 2.24 -14.27
N LEU A 240 19.81 0.97 -14.67
CA LEU A 240 20.96 0.11 -14.89
C LEU A 240 21.78 0.51 -16.12
N ALA A 241 21.13 0.92 -17.21
CA ALA A 241 21.81 1.46 -18.38
C ALA A 241 22.62 2.72 -18.02
N GLY A 242 22.10 3.61 -17.19
CA GLY A 242 22.79 4.82 -16.71
C GLY A 242 24.07 4.53 -15.90
N ILE A 243 24.25 3.31 -15.39
CA ILE A 243 25.45 2.86 -14.68
C ILE A 243 26.23 1.78 -15.46
N GLY A 244 25.99 1.65 -16.76
CA GLY A 244 26.67 0.71 -17.64
C GLY A 244 26.40 -0.78 -17.33
N ARG A 245 25.21 -1.12 -16.80
CA ARG A 245 24.82 -2.48 -16.45
C ARG A 245 23.65 -3.00 -17.29
N SER A 246 23.66 -4.31 -17.55
CA SER A 246 22.54 -4.99 -18.22
C SER A 246 21.28 -4.98 -17.34
N ARG A 247 20.11 -4.83 -17.97
CA ARG A 247 18.80 -4.99 -17.32
C ARG A 247 18.58 -6.38 -16.70
N TRP A 248 19.36 -7.40 -17.11
CA TRP A 248 19.33 -8.75 -16.57
C TRP A 248 20.30 -8.96 -15.40
N SER A 249 20.99 -7.91 -14.96
CA SER A 249 21.84 -7.96 -13.78
C SER A 249 21.04 -8.28 -12.52
N LEU A 250 21.61 -9.04 -11.58
CA LEU A 250 21.04 -9.26 -10.24
C LEU A 250 20.94 -7.97 -9.40
N ARG A 251 21.47 -6.85 -9.91
CA ARG A 251 21.25 -5.51 -9.34
C ARG A 251 19.91 -4.90 -9.78
N ASN A 252 19.15 -5.54 -10.67
CA ASN A 252 17.78 -5.18 -11.00
C ASN A 252 16.87 -5.53 -9.81
N ASP A 253 16.26 -4.52 -9.19
CA ASP A 253 15.43 -4.69 -8.01
C ASP A 253 14.16 -5.51 -8.30
N VAL A 254 13.61 -5.43 -9.53
CA VAL A 254 12.46 -6.24 -9.97
C VAL A 254 12.87 -7.71 -10.07
N LEU A 255 13.98 -7.98 -10.78
CA LEU A 255 14.49 -9.34 -10.94
C LEU A 255 14.86 -9.96 -9.59
N ASN A 256 15.53 -9.19 -8.74
CA ASN A 256 15.90 -9.62 -7.39
C ASN A 256 14.68 -10.01 -6.55
N ALA A 257 13.62 -9.17 -6.58
CA ALA A 257 12.39 -9.46 -5.85
C ALA A 257 11.66 -10.70 -6.39
N TRP A 258 11.65 -10.91 -7.70
CA TRP A 258 11.09 -12.14 -8.29
C TRP A 258 11.88 -13.40 -7.91
N LEU A 259 13.20 -13.30 -7.84
CA LEU A 259 14.03 -14.43 -7.39
C LEU A 259 13.76 -14.79 -5.93
N ILE A 260 13.45 -13.80 -5.06
CA ILE A 260 13.04 -14.07 -3.68
C ILE A 260 11.69 -14.82 -3.67
N THR A 261 10.71 -14.38 -4.47
CA THR A 261 9.42 -15.07 -4.61
C THR A 261 9.60 -16.51 -5.12
N PHE A 262 10.38 -16.67 -6.19
CA PHE A 262 10.66 -18.00 -6.76
C PHE A 262 11.32 -18.92 -5.74
N GLY A 263 12.34 -18.44 -5.03
CA GLY A 263 12.98 -19.19 -3.96
C GLY A 263 12.03 -19.60 -2.85
N LEU A 264 11.19 -18.65 -2.37
CA LEU A 264 10.16 -18.91 -1.36
C LEU A 264 9.19 -20.01 -1.82
N PHE A 265 8.61 -19.88 -3.00
CA PHE A 265 7.63 -20.84 -3.52
C PHE A 265 8.26 -22.21 -3.79
N THR A 266 9.51 -22.23 -4.26
CA THR A 266 10.25 -23.49 -4.44
C THR A 266 10.46 -24.20 -3.11
N VAL A 267 10.93 -23.49 -2.08
CA VAL A 267 11.14 -24.07 -0.74
C VAL A 267 9.83 -24.63 -0.18
N LEU A 268 8.73 -23.87 -0.27
CA LEU A 268 7.42 -24.31 0.19
C LEU A 268 6.89 -25.53 -0.60
N ALA A 269 7.10 -25.55 -1.91
CA ALA A 269 6.67 -26.67 -2.76
C ALA A 269 7.50 -27.93 -2.51
N VAL A 270 8.80 -27.80 -2.23
CA VAL A 270 9.65 -28.94 -1.84
C VAL A 270 9.22 -29.49 -0.47
N TRP A 271 8.94 -28.61 0.48
CA TRP A 271 8.58 -29.02 1.85
C TRP A 271 7.15 -29.58 1.96
N PHE A 272 6.18 -28.92 1.32
CA PHE A 272 4.76 -29.27 1.43
C PHE A 272 4.19 -29.95 0.17
N ARG A 273 5.04 -30.34 -0.77
CA ARG A 273 4.72 -30.94 -2.07
C ARG A 273 4.12 -29.89 -3.04
N PRO A 274 4.21 -30.11 -4.37
CA PRO A 274 3.74 -29.16 -5.39
C PRO A 274 2.23 -28.82 -5.32
N VAL A 275 1.46 -29.58 -4.56
CA VAL A 275 0.01 -29.32 -4.34
C VAL A 275 -0.26 -27.92 -3.74
N VAL A 276 0.72 -27.30 -3.08
CA VAL A 276 0.57 -25.94 -2.53
C VAL A 276 0.72 -24.83 -3.57
N LEU A 277 1.31 -25.10 -4.74
CA LEU A 277 1.58 -24.07 -5.75
C LEU A 277 0.33 -23.36 -6.29
N PRO A 278 -0.76 -24.05 -6.69
CA PRO A 278 -1.99 -23.39 -7.12
C PRO A 278 -2.60 -22.50 -6.02
N TRP A 279 -2.53 -22.96 -4.78
CA TRP A 279 -3.01 -22.21 -3.63
C TRP A 279 -2.13 -20.98 -3.37
N LEU A 280 -0.79 -21.12 -3.42
CA LEU A 280 0.15 -19.99 -3.29
C LEU A 280 -0.10 -18.93 -4.37
N ALA A 281 -0.36 -19.35 -5.61
CA ALA A 281 -0.74 -18.44 -6.69
C ALA A 281 -2.09 -17.76 -6.40
N GLY A 282 -3.10 -18.50 -5.97
CA GLY A 282 -4.43 -17.97 -5.68
C GLY A 282 -4.43 -16.93 -4.55
N GLN A 283 -3.77 -17.23 -3.41
CA GLN A 283 -3.65 -16.26 -2.32
C GLN A 283 -2.86 -15.01 -2.74
N ALA A 284 -1.82 -15.16 -3.57
CA ALA A 284 -1.04 -14.03 -4.08
C ALA A 284 -1.90 -13.12 -4.97
N ILE A 285 -2.71 -13.69 -5.86
CA ILE A 285 -3.65 -12.94 -6.72
C ILE A 285 -4.62 -12.13 -5.86
N ILE A 286 -5.22 -12.75 -4.84
CA ILE A 286 -6.13 -12.04 -3.92
C ILE A 286 -5.38 -10.89 -3.23
N GLY A 287 -4.15 -11.12 -2.76
CA GLY A 287 -3.34 -10.13 -2.06
C GLY A 287 -3.02 -8.90 -2.92
N PHE A 288 -2.49 -9.09 -4.13
CA PHE A 288 -2.17 -7.94 -4.97
C PHE A 288 -3.42 -7.29 -5.61
N CYS A 289 -4.49 -8.02 -5.86
CA CYS A 289 -5.75 -7.42 -6.28
C CYS A 289 -6.36 -6.55 -5.17
N LEU A 290 -6.20 -6.93 -3.90
CA LEU A 290 -6.61 -6.09 -2.77
C LEU A 290 -5.83 -4.76 -2.77
N LEU A 291 -4.51 -4.80 -2.91
CA LEU A 291 -3.69 -3.59 -3.00
C LEU A 291 -4.11 -2.71 -4.17
N GLU A 292 -4.26 -3.29 -5.37
CA GLU A 292 -4.67 -2.51 -6.55
C GLU A 292 -6.08 -1.92 -6.39
N THR A 293 -6.97 -2.61 -5.66
CA THR A 293 -8.27 -2.04 -5.32
C THR A 293 -8.11 -0.84 -4.39
N VAL A 294 -7.14 -0.85 -3.47
CA VAL A 294 -6.79 0.32 -2.65
C VAL A 294 -6.30 1.47 -3.53
N ASN A 295 -5.36 1.25 -4.46
CA ASN A 295 -4.93 2.26 -5.43
C ASN A 295 -6.12 2.83 -6.24
N TYR A 296 -7.08 1.97 -6.63
CA TYR A 296 -8.29 2.40 -7.30
C TYR A 296 -9.12 3.38 -6.45
N LEU A 297 -9.29 3.09 -5.16
CA LEU A 297 -10.03 3.98 -4.24
C LEU A 297 -9.33 5.32 -4.09
N GLU A 298 -8.02 5.29 -3.89
CA GLU A 298 -7.18 6.42 -3.50
C GLU A 298 -7.06 7.47 -4.60
N HIS A 299 -7.15 7.06 -5.87
CA HIS A 299 -6.87 7.95 -7.01
C HIS A 299 -8.02 8.08 -8.01
N TYR A 300 -9.22 7.53 -7.71
CA TYR A 300 -10.34 7.52 -8.64
C TYR A 300 -10.74 8.93 -9.10
N GLY A 301 -10.61 9.18 -10.40
CA GLY A 301 -11.03 10.40 -11.06
C GLY A 301 -10.17 11.63 -10.77
N LEU A 302 -9.17 11.55 -9.90
CA LEU A 302 -8.32 12.70 -9.55
C LEU A 302 -7.19 12.88 -10.56
N ARG A 303 -6.87 14.15 -10.89
CA ARG A 303 -5.87 14.50 -11.90
C ARG A 303 -5.05 15.71 -11.51
N ARG A 304 -3.73 15.62 -11.68
CA ARG A 304 -2.81 16.77 -11.65
C ARG A 304 -2.94 17.55 -12.94
N GLN A 305 -3.08 18.88 -12.82
CA GLN A 305 -3.20 19.74 -13.96
C GLN A 305 -1.84 20.03 -14.60
N GLN A 306 -1.82 20.18 -15.92
CA GLN A 306 -0.63 20.62 -16.63
C GLN A 306 -0.48 22.13 -16.56
N LEU A 307 0.70 22.59 -16.23
CA LEU A 307 1.09 23.99 -16.25
C LEU A 307 1.34 24.44 -17.70
N PRO A 308 1.34 25.78 -17.98
CA PRO A 308 1.68 26.29 -19.30
C PRO A 308 3.05 25.84 -19.83
N SER A 309 3.96 25.44 -18.92
CA SER A 309 5.27 24.86 -19.26
C SER A 309 5.20 23.42 -19.79
N GLY A 310 4.03 22.81 -19.86
CA GLY A 310 3.83 21.40 -20.21
C GLY A 310 4.14 20.42 -19.07
N ARG A 311 4.68 20.88 -17.94
CA ARG A 311 4.92 20.03 -16.74
C ARG A 311 3.67 19.93 -15.90
N TYR A 312 3.51 18.82 -15.19
CA TYR A 312 2.46 18.69 -14.19
C TYR A 312 2.77 19.54 -12.95
N GLU A 313 1.73 20.08 -12.33
CA GLU A 313 1.82 20.69 -11.01
C GLU A 313 2.42 19.71 -9.98
N ARG A 314 2.94 20.24 -8.86
CA ARG A 314 3.46 19.39 -7.78
C ARG A 314 2.33 18.53 -7.17
N VAL A 315 2.68 17.35 -6.66
CA VAL A 315 1.75 16.55 -5.88
C VAL A 315 1.29 17.35 -4.67
N ARG A 316 -0.02 17.38 -4.45
CA ARG A 316 -0.68 18.06 -3.33
C ARG A 316 -1.72 17.12 -2.72
N PRO A 317 -2.18 17.37 -1.50
CA PRO A 317 -3.24 16.58 -0.88
C PRO A 317 -4.51 16.40 -1.72
N ALA A 318 -4.80 17.35 -2.60
CA ALA A 318 -5.91 17.31 -3.56
C ALA A 318 -5.89 16.14 -4.57
N HIS A 319 -4.79 15.39 -4.65
CA HIS A 319 -4.61 14.35 -5.66
C HIS A 319 -4.82 12.92 -5.14
N SER A 320 -5.31 12.78 -3.90
CA SER A 320 -5.63 11.47 -3.30
C SER A 320 -6.84 11.57 -2.37
N TRP A 321 -7.73 10.59 -2.47
CA TRP A 321 -8.85 10.43 -1.55
C TRP A 321 -8.38 9.94 -0.18
N ASN A 322 -8.90 10.53 0.88
CA ASN A 322 -8.60 10.16 2.26
C ASN A 322 -9.79 9.54 2.99
N SER A 323 -9.49 8.86 4.08
CA SER A 323 -10.49 8.55 5.11
C SER A 323 -9.85 8.67 6.50
N SER A 324 -10.67 9.06 7.50
CA SER A 324 -10.22 9.23 8.88
C SER A 324 -10.90 8.27 9.85
N THR A 325 -11.33 7.09 9.39
CA THR A 325 -11.88 6.06 10.28
C THR A 325 -10.78 5.48 11.17
N VAL A 326 -11.04 5.33 12.47
CA VAL A 326 -10.01 4.94 13.46
C VAL A 326 -9.54 3.52 13.25
N ILE A 327 -10.48 2.57 13.16
CA ILE A 327 -10.17 1.13 13.21
C ILE A 327 -9.34 0.72 11.99
N THR A 328 -9.85 1.02 10.81
CA THR A 328 -9.14 0.67 9.58
C THR A 328 -7.82 1.42 9.45
N ASN A 329 -7.70 2.67 9.94
CA ASN A 329 -6.42 3.39 9.95
C ASN A 329 -5.36 2.70 10.82
N ILE A 330 -5.73 2.18 11.99
CA ILE A 330 -4.80 1.43 12.84
C ILE A 330 -4.33 0.14 12.12
N LEU A 331 -5.25 -0.62 11.54
CA LEU A 331 -4.94 -1.88 10.87
C LEU A 331 -4.09 -1.67 9.60
N LEU A 332 -4.22 -0.52 8.94
CA LEU A 332 -3.53 -0.17 7.70
C LEU A 332 -2.36 0.80 7.89
N PHE A 333 -1.78 0.95 9.08
CA PHE A 333 -0.66 1.88 9.30
C PHE A 333 -0.94 3.29 8.76
N HIS A 334 -2.11 3.87 9.06
CA HIS A 334 -2.58 5.17 8.56
C HIS A 334 -2.60 5.31 7.02
N LEU A 335 -2.61 4.23 6.25
CA LEU A 335 -2.65 4.28 4.79
C LEU A 335 -3.79 5.18 4.26
N GLN A 336 -4.91 5.25 4.96
CA GLN A 336 -6.05 6.11 4.58
C GLN A 336 -5.77 7.62 4.67
N ARG A 337 -4.64 8.03 5.29
CA ARG A 337 -4.10 9.40 5.24
C ARG A 337 -3.20 9.59 4.01
N HIS A 338 -3.65 9.07 2.89
CA HIS A 338 -2.89 8.86 1.67
C HIS A 338 -2.44 10.16 1.00
N SER A 339 -3.22 11.23 1.13
CA SER A 339 -2.88 12.54 0.60
C SER A 339 -1.64 13.14 1.28
N ASP A 340 -1.51 13.00 2.61
CA ASP A 340 -0.31 13.44 3.33
C ASP A 340 0.89 12.54 3.01
N HIS A 341 0.66 11.23 2.83
CA HIS A 341 1.68 10.29 2.41
C HIS A 341 2.29 10.69 1.05
N HIS A 342 1.46 10.99 0.05
CA HIS A 342 1.94 11.44 -1.27
C HIS A 342 2.62 12.81 -1.24
N ALA A 343 2.13 13.74 -0.43
CA ALA A 343 2.77 15.04 -0.26
C ALA A 343 4.11 14.94 0.49
N ASN A 344 4.28 13.93 1.35
CA ASN A 344 5.42 13.73 2.24
C ASN A 344 5.86 12.25 2.30
N PRO A 345 6.36 11.64 1.22
CA PRO A 345 6.56 10.20 1.10
C PRO A 345 7.59 9.58 2.05
N LEU A 346 8.39 10.39 2.73
CA LEU A 346 9.33 9.94 3.75
C LEU A 346 8.79 10.05 5.18
N ARG A 347 7.56 10.53 5.34
CA ARG A 347 6.90 10.64 6.64
C ARG A 347 6.42 9.27 7.08
N ASN A 348 6.83 8.84 8.26
CA ASN A 348 6.44 7.56 8.82
C ASN A 348 4.94 7.53 9.18
N TYR A 349 4.32 6.37 9.13
CA TYR A 349 2.87 6.19 9.31
C TYR A 349 2.32 6.77 10.63
N GLN A 350 3.09 6.71 11.73
CA GLN A 350 2.64 7.20 13.03
C GLN A 350 2.50 8.72 13.11
N VAL A 351 3.05 9.46 12.14
CA VAL A 351 2.99 10.92 12.07
C VAL A 351 2.26 11.45 10.83
N LEU A 352 1.64 10.58 10.05
CA LEU A 352 0.76 11.00 8.95
C LEU A 352 -0.44 11.79 9.49
N ARG A 353 -0.80 12.87 8.79
CA ARG A 353 -1.82 13.83 9.20
C ARG A 353 -3.12 13.67 8.42
N HIS A 354 -4.21 13.98 9.08
CA HIS A 354 -5.43 14.33 8.38
C HIS A 354 -5.24 15.68 7.69
N VAL A 355 -5.74 15.81 6.46
CA VAL A 355 -5.67 17.06 5.68
C VAL A 355 -7.09 17.39 5.23
N ASP A 356 -7.62 18.51 5.73
CA ASP A 356 -9.01 18.92 5.48
C ASP A 356 -9.26 19.26 4.00
N GLU A 357 -8.25 19.80 3.32
CA GLU A 357 -8.33 20.18 1.90
C GLU A 357 -8.28 18.95 0.94
N ALA A 358 -7.93 17.78 1.45
CA ALA A 358 -7.95 16.56 0.65
C ALA A 358 -9.38 16.05 0.46
N PRO A 359 -9.72 15.51 -0.71
CA PRO A 359 -11.03 14.93 -0.94
C PRO A 359 -11.24 13.72 0.00
N GLN A 360 -12.42 13.63 0.60
CA GLN A 360 -12.73 12.61 1.60
C GLN A 360 -13.63 11.53 1.03
N LEU A 361 -13.27 10.26 1.24
CA LEU A 361 -14.13 9.12 0.97
C LEU A 361 -15.36 9.14 1.90
N PRO A 362 -16.53 8.68 1.43
CA PRO A 362 -17.74 8.66 2.27
C PRO A 362 -17.66 7.69 3.44
N SER A 363 -16.75 6.70 3.38
CA SER A 363 -16.56 5.67 4.41
C SER A 363 -15.10 5.25 4.52
N GLY A 364 -14.78 4.37 5.48
CA GLY A 364 -13.48 3.71 5.59
C GLY A 364 -13.21 2.74 4.44
N TYR A 365 -11.93 2.41 4.25
CA TYR A 365 -11.50 1.57 3.11
C TYR A 365 -12.22 0.23 3.03
N SER A 366 -12.53 -0.41 4.15
CA SER A 366 -13.24 -1.70 4.15
C SER A 366 -14.60 -1.63 3.44
N ALA A 367 -15.40 -0.61 3.74
CA ALA A 367 -16.69 -0.39 3.05
C ALA A 367 -16.50 0.04 1.59
N MET A 368 -15.50 0.87 1.33
CA MET A 368 -15.21 1.34 -0.02
C MET A 368 -14.67 0.24 -0.94
N LEU A 369 -13.84 -0.69 -0.40
CA LEU A 369 -13.40 -1.88 -1.12
C LEU A 369 -14.60 -2.74 -1.55
N LEU A 370 -15.53 -2.97 -0.64
CA LEU A 370 -16.76 -3.71 -0.95
C LEU A 370 -17.60 -2.99 -2.01
N LEU A 371 -17.75 -1.67 -1.91
CA LEU A 371 -18.47 -0.85 -2.87
C LEU A 371 -17.84 -0.91 -4.27
N ALA A 372 -16.50 -0.93 -4.37
CA ALA A 372 -15.77 -0.99 -5.64
C ALA A 372 -16.03 -2.27 -6.45
N LEU A 373 -16.40 -3.37 -5.76
CA LEU A 373 -16.80 -4.62 -6.43
C LEU A 373 -18.09 -4.47 -7.25
N PHE A 374 -18.88 -3.42 -7.01
CA PHE A 374 -20.16 -3.15 -7.68
C PHE A 374 -20.10 -1.85 -8.50
N PRO A 375 -19.58 -1.87 -9.75
CA PRO A 375 -19.29 -0.66 -10.53
C PRO A 375 -20.49 0.30 -10.71
N PRO A 376 -21.76 -0.15 -10.86
CA PRO A 376 -22.89 0.77 -10.93
C PRO A 376 -23.09 1.55 -9.62
N LEU A 377 -22.94 0.88 -8.47
CA LEU A 377 -23.05 1.52 -7.15
C LEU A 377 -21.85 2.43 -6.88
N TRP A 378 -20.65 1.98 -7.24
CA TRP A 378 -19.43 2.80 -7.13
C TRP A 378 -19.61 4.13 -7.86
N ARG A 379 -20.01 4.09 -9.14
CA ARG A 379 -20.24 5.29 -9.95
C ARG A 379 -21.32 6.18 -9.36
N LYS A 380 -22.43 5.61 -8.92
CA LYS A 380 -23.49 6.38 -8.26
C LYS A 380 -23.01 7.15 -7.03
N VAL A 381 -22.04 6.60 -6.30
CA VAL A 381 -21.49 7.20 -5.08
C VAL A 381 -20.31 8.13 -5.39
N MET A 382 -19.36 7.72 -6.24
CA MET A 382 -18.10 8.42 -6.40
C MET A 382 -18.08 9.43 -7.55
N ASP A 383 -18.80 9.20 -8.66
CA ASP A 383 -18.80 10.14 -9.77
C ASP A 383 -19.33 11.55 -9.37
N PRO A 384 -20.43 11.67 -8.61
CA PRO A 384 -20.86 12.99 -8.12
C PRO A 384 -19.79 13.67 -7.25
N ARG A 385 -19.10 12.90 -6.40
CA ARG A 385 -18.06 13.45 -5.51
C ARG A 385 -16.84 13.96 -6.27
N VAL A 386 -16.45 13.28 -7.35
CA VAL A 386 -15.38 13.78 -8.24
C VAL A 386 -15.83 15.07 -8.92
N LEU A 387 -17.07 15.14 -9.42
CA LEU A 387 -17.60 16.34 -10.06
C LEU A 387 -17.70 17.50 -9.07
N ASP A 388 -18.22 17.27 -7.88
CA ASP A 388 -18.33 18.28 -6.81
C ASP A 388 -16.94 18.82 -6.45
N PHE A 389 -15.93 17.94 -6.35
CA PHE A 389 -14.54 18.31 -6.06
C PHE A 389 -13.95 19.25 -7.12
N TYR A 390 -14.33 19.09 -8.37
CA TYR A 390 -13.92 19.96 -9.48
C TYR A 390 -14.92 21.06 -9.83
N GLY A 391 -15.89 21.37 -8.95
CA GLY A 391 -16.89 22.40 -9.18
C GLY A 391 -17.80 22.17 -10.39
N GLY A 392 -18.01 20.91 -10.77
CA GLY A 392 -18.81 20.48 -11.93
C GLY A 392 -18.02 20.37 -13.24
N ASP A 393 -16.75 20.79 -13.28
CA ASP A 393 -15.92 20.72 -14.49
C ASP A 393 -15.26 19.34 -14.64
N ILE A 394 -15.90 18.48 -15.43
CA ILE A 394 -15.38 17.13 -15.73
C ILE A 394 -14.05 17.14 -16.50
N SER A 395 -13.70 18.24 -17.21
CA SER A 395 -12.46 18.33 -17.97
C SER A 395 -11.22 18.32 -17.10
N LEU A 396 -11.36 18.66 -15.82
CA LEU A 396 -10.32 18.62 -14.79
C LEU A 396 -10.08 17.21 -14.23
N ALA A 397 -11.03 16.28 -14.42
CA ALA A 397 -10.92 14.91 -13.95
C ALA A 397 -10.00 14.04 -14.82
N ALA A 398 -9.56 12.91 -14.26
CA ALA A 398 -8.78 11.91 -14.99
C ALA A 398 -9.68 11.11 -15.93
N LEU A 399 -9.86 11.58 -17.16
CA LEU A 399 -10.69 10.94 -18.17
C LEU A 399 -9.95 9.80 -18.89
N LYS A 400 -10.70 8.88 -19.51
CA LYS A 400 -10.13 7.96 -20.49
C LYS A 400 -9.56 8.72 -21.66
N PRO A 401 -8.36 8.36 -22.18
CA PRO A 401 -7.84 8.97 -23.40
C PRO A 401 -8.82 8.81 -24.53
N GLY A 402 -9.12 9.91 -25.24
CA GLY A 402 -9.93 9.88 -26.44
C GLY A 402 -9.28 9.04 -27.56
N PRO A 403 -10.02 8.71 -28.64
CA PRO A 403 -9.49 7.89 -29.75
C PRO A 403 -8.20 8.45 -30.36
N ALA A 404 -8.04 9.76 -30.44
CA ALA A 404 -6.85 10.42 -30.99
C ALA A 404 -5.59 10.31 -30.13
N ALA A 405 -5.73 10.17 -28.81
CA ALA A 405 -4.59 10.05 -27.89
C ALA A 405 -4.03 8.59 -27.80
N ARG A 406 -4.59 7.64 -28.53
CA ARG A 406 -4.11 6.24 -28.56
C ARG A 406 -3.10 5.98 -29.69
N LEU A 407 -2.84 6.94 -30.54
CA LEU A 407 -1.97 6.82 -31.72
C LEU A 407 -0.64 7.59 -31.59
N SER A 408 -0.40 8.26 -30.48
CA SER A 408 0.87 8.91 -30.13
C SER A 408 1.59 8.12 -29.02
#